data_eaae186bd0a6d1524201752f517e0de9
#
_entry.id   eaae186bd0a6d1524201752f517e0de9
#
_cell.length_a   1.000
_cell.length_b   1.000
_cell.length_c   1.000
_cell.angle_alpha   90.00
_cell.angle_beta   90.00
_cell.angle_gamma   90.00
#
_symmetry.space_group_name_H-M   'P 1'
#
loop_
_entity.id
_entity.type
_entity.pdbx_description
1 polymer ?
#
loop_
_entity_poly.entity_id
_entity_poly.type
_entity_poly.pdbx_seq_one_letter_code
_entity_poly.pdbx_strand_id
1 'polypeptide(L)'
;MRRWLLLLALCGCKDHAPTPAEIAERGWDAHALVIAAGERAPTCAEAGAAMQRVFVANRQAFVDAVALDHDKARLAEATAYLEAHDDRYADLETRMEALSERCADDATVQAAFRQMENP
;
A
#
# COMPACT_ATOMS: atom_id res chain seq x y z
N MET A 1 -1.26 31.47 -33.38
CA MET A 1 -0.08 30.81 -32.82
C MET A 1 0.10 30.98 -31.32
N ARG A 2 -0.68 31.82 -30.67
CA ARG A 2 -0.53 32.08 -29.22
C ARG A 2 -1.51 31.29 -28.33
N ARG A 3 -2.34 30.48 -28.92
CA ARG A 3 -3.38 29.72 -28.19
C ARG A 3 -2.89 28.44 -27.52
N TRP A 4 -1.68 28.04 -27.79
CA TRP A 4 -1.11 26.80 -27.27
C TRP A 4 -0.59 26.94 -25.84
N LEU A 5 -0.26 28.15 -25.43
CA LEU A 5 0.27 28.40 -24.09
C LEU A 5 -0.78 28.35 -22.97
N LEU A 6 -2.05 28.48 -23.34
CA LEU A 6 -3.14 28.45 -22.36
C LEU A 6 -3.57 27.04 -21.95
N LEU A 7 -3.25 26.03 -22.78
CA LEU A 7 -3.61 24.64 -22.48
C LEU A 7 -2.67 24.00 -21.45
N LEU A 8 -1.44 24.51 -21.34
CA LEU A 8 -0.48 23.98 -20.36
C LEU A 8 -0.79 24.43 -18.92
N ALA A 9 -1.45 25.56 -18.76
CA ALA A 9 -1.82 26.07 -17.45
C ALA A 9 -2.94 25.26 -16.77
N LEU A 10 -3.75 24.53 -17.54
CA LEU A 10 -4.85 23.73 -17.02
C LEU A 10 -4.41 22.37 -16.47
N CYS A 11 -3.23 21.90 -16.85
CA CYS A 11 -2.70 20.62 -16.35
C CYS A 11 -2.12 20.69 -14.94
N GLY A 12 -1.82 21.89 -14.43
CA GLY A 12 -1.27 22.11 -13.10
C GLY A 12 -2.27 22.15 -11.95
N CYS A 13 -3.56 22.17 -12.26
CA CYS A 13 -4.62 22.41 -11.26
C CYS A 13 -5.15 21.16 -10.58
N LYS A 14 -4.55 19.97 -10.79
CA LYS A 14 -5.08 18.71 -10.29
C LYS A 14 -4.35 18.13 -9.09
N ASP A 15 -3.28 18.77 -8.66
CA ASP A 15 -2.50 18.31 -7.52
C ASP A 15 -3.12 18.82 -6.23
N HIS A 16 -4.04 18.05 -5.68
CA HIS A 16 -4.51 18.25 -4.32
C HIS A 16 -3.86 17.20 -3.42
N ALA A 17 -3.70 17.52 -2.15
CA ALA A 17 -3.26 16.55 -1.16
C ALA A 17 -4.25 15.38 -1.11
N PRO A 18 -3.78 14.12 -1.05
CA PRO A 18 -4.67 12.99 -1.00
C PRO A 18 -5.54 13.01 0.26
N THR A 19 -6.81 12.64 0.10
CA THR A 19 -7.72 12.48 1.23
C THR A 19 -7.35 11.25 2.06
N PRO A 20 -7.77 11.16 3.33
CA PRO A 20 -7.56 9.94 4.13
C PRO A 20 -8.12 8.68 3.47
N ALA A 21 -9.28 8.77 2.81
CA ALA A 21 -9.85 7.65 2.05
C ALA A 21 -8.94 7.21 0.89
N GLU A 22 -8.41 8.15 0.13
CA GLU A 22 -7.47 7.87 -0.96
C GLU A 22 -6.18 7.24 -0.44
N ILE A 23 -5.67 7.72 0.69
CA ILE A 23 -4.47 7.15 1.35
C ILE A 23 -4.75 5.72 1.79
N ALA A 24 -5.89 5.46 2.40
CA ALA A 24 -6.29 4.12 2.83
C ALA A 24 -6.40 3.17 1.64
N GLU A 25 -7.04 3.58 0.56
CA GLU A 25 -7.19 2.77 -0.65
C GLU A 25 -5.83 2.45 -1.28
N ARG A 26 -4.98 3.44 -1.45
CA ARG A 26 -3.63 3.24 -2.01
C ARG A 26 -2.77 2.34 -1.12
N GLY A 27 -2.87 2.51 0.19
CA GLY A 27 -2.14 1.69 1.16
C GLY A 27 -2.55 0.22 1.08
N TRP A 28 -3.85 -0.06 1.07
CA TRP A 28 -4.34 -1.42 0.95
C TRP A 28 -4.04 -2.04 -0.42
N ASP A 29 -4.16 -1.28 -1.50
CA ASP A 29 -3.79 -1.75 -2.83
C ASP A 29 -2.29 -2.08 -2.90
N ALA A 30 -1.44 -1.28 -2.28
CA ALA A 30 -0.01 -1.55 -2.18
C ALA A 30 0.29 -2.82 -1.36
N HIS A 31 -0.39 -3.03 -0.23
CA HIS A 31 -0.31 -4.26 0.53
C HIS A 31 -0.70 -5.47 -0.33
N ALA A 32 -1.80 -5.37 -1.05
CA ALA A 32 -2.26 -6.44 -1.93
C ALA A 32 -1.22 -6.81 -3.00
N LEU A 33 -0.54 -5.82 -3.58
CA LEU A 33 0.51 -6.05 -4.56
C LEU A 33 1.72 -6.77 -3.95
N VAL A 34 2.14 -6.38 -2.75
CA VAL A 34 3.27 -7.02 -2.05
C VAL A 34 2.93 -8.47 -1.72
N ILE A 35 1.75 -8.71 -1.16
CA ILE A 35 1.31 -10.07 -0.80
C ILE A 35 1.17 -10.96 -2.04
N ALA A 36 0.57 -10.46 -3.11
CA ALA A 36 0.46 -11.21 -4.37
C ALA A 36 1.83 -11.59 -4.94
N ALA A 37 2.83 -10.72 -4.83
CA ALA A 37 4.19 -11.02 -5.27
C ALA A 37 4.80 -12.17 -4.45
N GLY A 38 4.60 -12.17 -3.14
CA GLY A 38 5.05 -13.24 -2.25
C GLY A 38 4.36 -14.58 -2.54
N GLU A 39 3.05 -14.54 -2.74
CA GLU A 39 2.24 -15.74 -3.01
C GLU A 39 2.64 -16.44 -4.32
N ARG A 40 3.01 -15.67 -5.33
CA ARG A 40 3.40 -16.21 -6.65
C ARG A 40 4.78 -16.85 -6.68
N ALA A 41 5.63 -16.54 -5.73
CA ALA A 41 6.99 -17.07 -5.69
C ALA A 41 6.98 -18.55 -5.28
N PRO A 42 7.79 -19.39 -5.91
CA PRO A 42 7.84 -20.84 -5.61
C PRO A 42 8.50 -21.18 -4.28
N THR A 43 9.37 -20.31 -3.76
CA THR A 43 10.07 -20.51 -2.48
C THR A 43 9.91 -19.28 -1.59
N CYS A 44 10.07 -19.47 -0.27
CA CYS A 44 10.02 -18.33 0.66
C CYS A 44 11.15 -17.33 0.44
N ALA A 45 12.34 -17.78 0.07
CA ALA A 45 13.47 -16.88 -0.25
C ALA A 45 13.13 -15.99 -1.45
N GLU A 46 12.57 -16.56 -2.51
CA GLU A 46 12.12 -15.81 -3.69
C GLU A 46 10.92 -14.91 -3.35
N ALA A 47 10.04 -15.37 -2.47
CA ALA A 47 8.91 -14.58 -1.99
C ALA A 47 9.37 -13.30 -1.31
N GLY A 48 10.32 -13.39 -0.39
CA GLY A 48 10.87 -12.24 0.31
C GLY A 48 11.49 -11.22 -0.63
N ALA A 49 12.27 -11.68 -1.61
CA ALA A 49 12.88 -10.80 -2.62
C ALA A 49 11.83 -10.12 -3.50
N ALA A 50 10.80 -10.85 -3.93
CA ALA A 50 9.71 -10.30 -4.75
C ALA A 50 8.88 -9.26 -3.97
N MET A 51 8.55 -9.57 -2.72
CA MET A 51 7.83 -8.66 -1.83
C MET A 51 8.60 -7.35 -1.65
N GLN A 52 9.90 -7.43 -1.42
CA GLN A 52 10.74 -6.26 -1.21
C GLN A 52 10.79 -5.37 -2.45
N ARG A 53 10.91 -5.94 -3.64
CA ARG A 53 10.90 -5.16 -4.88
C ARG A 53 9.59 -4.38 -5.05
N VAL A 54 8.47 -5.04 -4.80
CA VAL A 54 7.15 -4.39 -4.91
C VAL A 54 6.96 -3.34 -3.82
N PHE A 55 7.42 -3.62 -2.59
CA PHE A 55 7.40 -2.64 -1.50
C PHE A 55 8.17 -1.37 -1.88
N VAL A 56 9.40 -1.50 -2.36
CA VAL A 56 10.23 -0.35 -2.75
C VAL A 56 9.55 0.48 -3.84
N ALA A 57 8.94 -0.17 -4.83
CA ALA A 57 8.23 0.50 -5.91
C ALA A 57 6.97 1.27 -5.43
N ASN A 58 6.41 0.88 -4.28
CA ASN A 58 5.17 1.45 -3.73
C ASN A 58 5.36 2.10 -2.35
N ARG A 59 6.59 2.36 -1.97
CA ARG A 59 6.95 2.80 -0.62
C ARG A 59 6.14 4.01 -0.13
N GLN A 60 5.89 4.98 -1.00
CA GLN A 60 5.16 6.19 -0.61
C GLN A 60 3.76 5.88 -0.10
N ALA A 61 3.09 4.89 -0.67
CA ALA A 61 1.76 4.48 -0.20
C ALA A 61 1.80 3.99 1.26
N PHE A 62 2.83 3.26 1.63
CA PHE A 62 3.03 2.79 3.01
C PHE A 62 3.39 3.93 3.96
N VAL A 63 4.27 4.83 3.53
CA VAL A 63 4.66 6.02 4.33
C VAL A 63 3.43 6.89 4.62
N ASP A 64 2.62 7.16 3.61
CA ASP A 64 1.41 7.97 3.77
C ASP A 64 0.39 7.30 4.71
N ALA A 65 0.23 5.99 4.59
CA ALA A 65 -0.70 5.24 5.45
C ALA A 65 -0.26 5.25 6.92
N VAL A 66 1.02 5.04 7.19
CA VAL A 66 1.56 5.09 8.56
C VAL A 66 1.45 6.49 9.15
N ALA A 67 1.60 7.53 8.34
CA ALA A 67 1.46 8.91 8.81
C ALA A 67 0.05 9.24 9.33
N LEU A 68 -0.97 8.50 8.92
CA LEU A 68 -2.33 8.66 9.46
C LEU A 68 -2.42 8.36 10.97
N ASP A 69 -1.54 7.51 11.49
CA ASP A 69 -1.53 7.15 12.91
C ASP A 69 -1.27 8.35 13.82
N HIS A 70 -0.71 9.42 13.28
CA HIS A 70 -0.40 10.65 14.02
C HIS A 70 -1.51 11.71 13.96
N ASP A 71 -2.61 11.43 13.27
CA ASP A 71 -3.74 12.35 13.14
C ASP A 71 -5.05 11.59 13.34
N LYS A 72 -5.63 11.74 14.53
CA LYS A 72 -6.83 10.98 14.93
C LYS A 72 -8.03 11.21 14.02
N ALA A 73 -8.25 12.43 13.57
CA ALA A 73 -9.39 12.76 12.72
C ALA A 73 -9.24 12.13 11.34
N ARG A 74 -8.05 12.22 10.76
CA ARG A 74 -7.75 11.62 9.45
C ARG A 74 -7.75 10.10 9.52
N LEU A 75 -7.22 9.53 10.59
CA LEU A 75 -7.26 8.08 10.81
C LEU A 75 -8.69 7.57 10.93
N ALA A 76 -9.55 8.27 11.64
CA ALA A 76 -10.97 7.92 11.77
C ALA A 76 -11.69 7.92 10.42
N GLU A 77 -11.41 8.91 9.57
CA GLU A 77 -11.96 8.97 8.21
C GLU A 77 -11.46 7.81 7.34
N ALA A 78 -10.18 7.50 7.39
CA ALA A 78 -9.59 6.38 6.67
C ALA A 78 -10.18 5.03 7.13
N THR A 79 -10.34 4.86 8.44
CA THR A 79 -10.94 3.66 9.03
C THR A 79 -12.39 3.48 8.60
N ALA A 80 -13.17 4.57 8.62
CA ALA A 80 -14.57 4.54 8.16
C ALA A 80 -14.67 4.15 6.67
N TYR A 81 -13.75 4.63 5.85
CA TYR A 81 -13.70 4.25 4.44
C TYR A 81 -13.43 2.73 4.28
N LEU A 82 -12.44 2.20 5.00
CA LEU A 82 -12.10 0.78 4.93
C LEU A 82 -13.25 -0.11 5.41
N GLU A 83 -13.92 0.28 6.49
CA GLU A 83 -15.09 -0.43 7.00
C GLU A 83 -16.25 -0.44 5.99
N ALA A 84 -16.47 0.68 5.30
CA ALA A 84 -17.50 0.78 4.27
C ALA A 84 -17.18 -0.05 3.01
N HIS A 85 -15.91 -0.42 2.82
CA HIS A 85 -15.43 -1.19 1.67
C HIS A 85 -14.83 -2.55 2.09
N ASP A 86 -15.30 -3.08 3.20
CA ASP A 86 -14.80 -4.32 3.82
C ASP A 86 -14.78 -5.50 2.85
N ASP A 87 -15.80 -5.65 2.02
CA ASP A 87 -15.89 -6.71 1.01
C ASP A 87 -14.68 -6.75 0.06
N ARG A 88 -14.10 -5.58 -0.21
CA ARG A 88 -12.93 -5.46 -1.09
C ARG A 88 -11.65 -5.93 -0.43
N TYR A 89 -11.54 -5.76 0.89
CA TYR A 89 -10.28 -5.94 1.62
C TYR A 89 -10.27 -7.12 2.59
N ALA A 90 -11.42 -7.72 2.88
CA ALA A 90 -11.58 -8.78 3.87
C ALA A 90 -10.65 -9.99 3.66
N ASP A 91 -10.38 -10.33 2.41
CA ASP A 91 -9.53 -11.47 2.06
C ASP A 91 -8.03 -11.20 2.29
N LEU A 92 -7.62 -9.95 2.24
CA LEU A 92 -6.20 -9.59 2.29
C LEU A 92 -5.54 -9.96 3.61
N GLU A 93 -6.18 -9.71 4.74
CA GLU A 93 -5.64 -10.05 6.06
C GLU A 93 -5.39 -11.55 6.20
N THR A 94 -6.35 -12.35 5.76
CA THR A 94 -6.22 -13.81 5.77
C THR A 94 -5.05 -14.28 4.92
N ARG A 95 -4.87 -13.69 3.76
CA ARG A 95 -3.75 -14.00 2.86
C ARG A 95 -2.41 -13.57 3.45
N MET A 96 -2.36 -12.41 4.11
CA MET A 96 -1.17 -11.94 4.80
C MET A 96 -0.75 -12.91 5.90
N GLU A 97 -1.70 -13.34 6.74
CA GLU A 97 -1.45 -14.32 7.79
C GLU A 97 -0.95 -15.64 7.21
N ALA A 98 -1.60 -16.15 6.18
CA ALA A 98 -1.23 -17.41 5.55
C ALA A 98 0.20 -17.37 4.97
N LEU A 99 0.57 -16.27 4.31
CA LEU A 99 1.93 -16.11 3.79
C LEU A 99 2.95 -15.99 4.91
N SER A 100 2.65 -15.23 5.95
CA SER A 100 3.51 -15.07 7.11
C SER A 100 3.75 -16.40 7.83
N GLU A 101 2.72 -17.21 8.00
CA GLU A 101 2.82 -18.55 8.60
C GLU A 101 3.60 -19.51 7.73
N ARG A 102 3.31 -19.55 6.44
CA ARG A 102 4.01 -20.41 5.47
C ARG A 102 5.51 -20.15 5.46
N CYS A 103 5.90 -18.90 5.58
CA CYS A 103 7.29 -18.46 5.54
C CYS A 103 7.79 -17.92 6.90
N ALA A 104 7.28 -18.47 8.00
CA ALA A 104 7.60 -18.01 9.36
C ALA A 104 9.10 -18.05 9.67
N ASP A 105 9.82 -19.03 9.13
CA ASP A 105 11.25 -19.22 9.36
C ASP A 105 12.13 -18.49 8.34
N ASP A 106 11.54 -17.81 7.36
CA ASP A 106 12.29 -17.09 6.35
C ASP A 106 12.50 -15.63 6.75
N ALA A 107 13.76 -15.28 7.00
CA ALA A 107 14.13 -13.94 7.45
C ALA A 107 13.80 -12.84 6.43
N THR A 108 13.85 -13.14 5.13
CA THR A 108 13.57 -12.14 4.08
C THR A 108 12.10 -11.82 3.97
N VAL A 109 11.23 -12.82 4.12
CA VAL A 109 9.77 -12.61 4.16
C VAL A 109 9.39 -11.82 5.42
N GLN A 110 9.90 -12.22 6.58
CA GLN A 110 9.63 -11.50 7.83
C GLN A 110 10.14 -10.06 7.79
N ALA A 111 11.32 -9.83 7.18
CA ALA A 111 11.83 -8.47 6.97
C ALA A 111 10.91 -7.64 6.08
N ALA A 112 10.35 -8.23 5.02
CA ALA A 112 9.41 -7.53 4.14
C ALA A 112 8.14 -7.10 4.90
N PHE A 113 7.58 -7.96 5.75
CA PHE A 113 6.45 -7.59 6.59
C PHE A 113 6.79 -6.43 7.55
N ARG A 114 7.95 -6.48 8.18
CA ARG A 114 8.40 -5.38 9.06
C ARG A 114 8.57 -4.06 8.32
N GLN A 115 9.07 -4.10 7.08
CA GLN A 115 9.20 -2.89 6.25
C GLN A 115 7.84 -2.26 5.92
N MET A 116 6.81 -3.06 5.71
CA MET A 116 5.46 -2.55 5.46
C MET A 116 4.91 -1.81 6.69
N GLU A 117 5.25 -2.24 7.87
CA GLU A 117 4.85 -1.59 9.14
C GLU A 117 5.70 -0.36 9.47
N ASN A 118 6.96 -0.36 9.05
CA ASN A 118 7.94 0.69 9.34
C ASN A 118 8.65 1.12 8.06
N PRO A 119 7.93 1.75 7.16
CA PRO A 119 8.48 2.12 5.85
C PRO A 119 9.45 3.29 5.92
#